data_dbd20520c539fc65c6201af2a5ab7777
#
_entry.id   dbd20520c539fc65c6201af2a5ab7777
#
_cell.length_a   1.000
_cell.length_b   1.000
_cell.length_c   1.000
_cell.angle_alpha   90.00
_cell.angle_beta   90.00
_cell.angle_gamma   90.00
#
_symmetry.space_group_name_H-M   'P 1'
#
loop_
_entity.id
_entity.type
_entity.pdbx_description
1 polymer ?
#
loop_
_entity_poly.entity_id
_entity_poly.type
_entity_poly.pdbx_seq_one_letter_code
_entity_poly.pdbx_strand_id
1 'polypeptide(L)'
;MALGRVQLSPDPLDTALQLQALHELRGQASSNPDPGCAWTGDLNGVWQLQRQPAFAPLIAVLTGHAEAYLQQLGFDLSRVALHLQRCWPVLSEEGQVVGRHHHPNAHLSAIYYFNGDGSGRSGCLRLWPQRQLNELVPGMAVGHEGPLAASPWSAPWLDVAPQAGLLLLFPSCLDHAVLPNEDPDDLRCSLSIDFALTATLARDGASPPEYLAPHPSQWQEL
;
A
#
# COMPACT_ATOMS: atom_id res chain seq x y z
N MET A 1 15.09 4.92 -1.87
CA MET A 1 13.82 4.29 -1.48
C MET A 1 13.45 3.24 -2.51
N ALA A 2 13.20 2.01 -2.08
CA ALA A 2 12.71 0.95 -2.97
C ALA A 2 11.18 1.12 -3.12
N LEU A 3 10.74 1.60 -4.27
CA LEU A 3 9.33 1.73 -4.65
C LEU A 3 9.10 0.90 -5.92
N GLY A 4 8.33 -0.17 -5.79
CA GLY A 4 7.82 -0.93 -6.92
C GLY A 4 6.63 -0.21 -7.55
N ARG A 5 6.59 -0.15 -8.87
CA ARG A 5 5.50 0.45 -9.63
C ARG A 5 5.16 -0.45 -10.81
N VAL A 6 3.92 -0.91 -10.87
CA VAL A 6 3.42 -1.77 -11.93
C VAL A 6 2.12 -1.19 -12.46
N GLN A 7 2.02 -0.99 -13.77
CA GLN A 7 0.78 -0.61 -14.44
C GLN A 7 0.12 -1.87 -14.97
N LEU A 8 -1.02 -2.23 -14.41
CA LEU A 8 -1.88 -3.32 -14.86
C LEU A 8 -2.93 -2.81 -15.85
N SER A 9 -3.43 -3.71 -16.67
CA SER A 9 -4.57 -3.47 -17.58
C SER A 9 -5.70 -4.41 -17.19
N PRO A 10 -6.45 -4.09 -16.11
CA PRO A 10 -7.54 -4.93 -15.64
C PRO A 10 -8.69 -4.94 -16.66
N ASP A 11 -9.47 -6.02 -16.65
CA ASP A 11 -10.70 -6.08 -17.43
C ASP A 11 -11.70 -5.02 -16.92
N PRO A 12 -12.28 -4.18 -17.81
CA PRO A 12 -13.22 -3.14 -17.39
C PRO A 12 -14.48 -3.67 -16.69
N LEU A 13 -14.96 -4.85 -17.09
CA LEU A 13 -16.15 -5.46 -16.48
C LEU A 13 -15.85 -5.92 -15.05
N ASP A 14 -14.71 -6.59 -14.85
CA ASP A 14 -14.26 -7.01 -13.51
C ASP A 14 -14.07 -5.79 -12.61
N THR A 15 -13.45 -4.72 -13.13
CA THR A 15 -13.25 -3.47 -12.39
C THR A 15 -14.58 -2.84 -11.99
N ALA A 16 -15.57 -2.80 -12.88
CA ALA A 16 -16.90 -2.26 -12.59
C ALA A 16 -17.61 -3.08 -11.49
N LEU A 17 -17.55 -4.40 -11.56
CA LEU A 17 -18.11 -5.29 -10.53
C LEU A 17 -17.43 -5.10 -9.17
N GLN A 18 -16.11 -4.94 -9.17
CA GLN A 18 -15.33 -4.70 -7.96
C GLN A 18 -15.66 -3.34 -7.33
N LEU A 19 -15.77 -2.27 -8.13
CA LEU A 19 -16.20 -0.96 -7.67
C LEU A 19 -17.61 -0.99 -7.09
N GLN A 20 -18.56 -1.67 -7.74
CA GLN A 20 -19.90 -1.86 -7.20
C GLN A 20 -19.86 -2.56 -5.83
N ALA A 21 -19.09 -3.65 -5.71
CA ALA A 21 -18.95 -4.38 -4.45
C ALA A 21 -18.34 -3.51 -3.33
N LEU A 22 -17.37 -2.63 -3.65
CA LEU A 22 -16.80 -1.68 -2.70
C LEU A 22 -17.84 -0.66 -2.20
N HIS A 23 -18.68 -0.13 -3.09
CA HIS A 23 -19.77 0.77 -2.72
C HIS A 23 -20.78 0.08 -1.80
N GLU A 24 -21.13 -1.18 -2.09
CA GLU A 24 -22.06 -1.96 -1.27
C GLU A 24 -21.46 -2.22 0.14
N LEU A 25 -20.20 -2.59 0.23
CA LEU A 25 -19.49 -2.79 1.51
C LEU A 25 -19.46 -1.51 2.34
N ARG A 26 -19.15 -0.37 1.71
CA ARG A 26 -19.18 0.93 2.38
C ARG A 26 -20.57 1.29 2.87
N GLY A 27 -21.59 1.04 2.05
CA GLY A 27 -23.00 1.32 2.42
C GLY A 27 -23.52 0.49 3.60
N GLN A 28 -22.91 -0.66 3.87
CA GLN A 28 -23.25 -1.52 5.01
C GLN A 28 -22.49 -1.16 6.30
N ALA A 29 -21.41 -0.39 6.19
CA ALA A 29 -20.61 0.03 7.33
C ALA A 29 -21.27 1.19 8.09
N SER A 30 -20.94 1.32 9.38
CA SER A 30 -21.28 2.51 10.15
C SER A 30 -20.62 3.75 9.51
N SER A 31 -21.24 4.92 9.70
CA SER A 31 -20.69 6.18 9.22
C SER A 31 -19.26 6.38 9.70
N ASN A 32 -18.40 6.97 8.85
CA ASN A 32 -17.04 7.33 9.22
C ASN A 32 -17.07 8.27 10.45
N PRO A 33 -16.42 7.94 11.56
CA PRO A 33 -16.44 8.76 12.77
C PRO A 33 -15.78 10.13 12.57
N ASP A 34 -14.85 10.24 11.61
CA ASP A 34 -14.23 11.49 11.21
C ASP A 34 -14.56 11.79 9.75
N PRO A 35 -15.42 12.79 9.49
CA PRO A 35 -15.83 13.13 8.12
C PRO A 35 -14.69 13.68 7.25
N GLY A 36 -13.60 14.17 7.86
CA GLY A 36 -12.40 14.61 7.14
C GLY A 36 -11.46 13.47 6.73
N CYS A 37 -11.69 12.25 7.23
CA CYS A 37 -10.90 11.09 6.90
C CYS A 37 -11.56 10.24 5.81
N ALA A 38 -10.76 9.61 4.96
CA ALA A 38 -11.22 8.58 4.05
C ALA A 38 -11.86 7.41 4.81
N TRP A 39 -12.87 6.79 4.23
CA TRP A 39 -13.38 5.54 4.76
C TRP A 39 -12.37 4.42 4.50
N THR A 40 -11.95 3.74 5.56
CA THR A 40 -11.03 2.60 5.50
C THR A 40 -11.71 1.33 5.99
N GLY A 41 -11.66 0.28 5.19
CA GLY A 41 -12.36 -0.98 5.50
C GLY A 41 -11.85 -1.66 6.75
N ASP A 42 -10.55 -1.59 7.05
CA ASP A 42 -9.95 -2.24 8.21
C ASP A 42 -10.51 -1.70 9.54
N LEU A 43 -10.82 -0.42 9.64
CA LEU A 43 -11.46 0.19 10.80
C LEU A 43 -12.97 -0.11 10.86
N ASN A 44 -13.54 -0.61 9.77
CA ASN A 44 -14.97 -0.87 9.62
C ASN A 44 -15.29 -2.38 9.44
N GLY A 45 -14.39 -3.26 9.88
CA GLY A 45 -14.59 -4.71 9.82
C GLY A 45 -14.37 -5.35 8.44
N VAL A 46 -13.92 -4.59 7.43
CA VAL A 46 -13.67 -5.05 6.06
C VAL A 46 -12.16 -5.08 5.80
N TRP A 47 -11.49 -6.11 6.27
CA TRP A 47 -10.02 -6.22 6.22
C TRP A 47 -9.51 -7.52 5.59
N GLN A 48 -10.39 -8.35 5.07
CA GLN A 48 -10.07 -9.64 4.44
C GLN A 48 -10.71 -9.79 3.05
N LEU A 49 -10.56 -8.77 2.19
CA LEU A 49 -11.12 -8.80 0.82
C LEU A 49 -10.61 -9.99 -0.01
N GLN A 50 -9.42 -10.52 0.28
CA GLN A 50 -8.89 -11.72 -0.37
C GLN A 50 -9.79 -12.95 -0.23
N ARG A 51 -10.70 -12.95 0.73
CA ARG A 51 -11.68 -14.03 0.95
C ARG A 51 -12.97 -13.84 0.16
N GLN A 52 -13.16 -12.69 -0.46
CA GLN A 52 -14.35 -12.42 -1.27
C GLN A 52 -14.12 -12.84 -2.72
N PRO A 53 -15.02 -13.64 -3.32
CA PRO A 53 -14.83 -14.18 -4.68
C PRO A 53 -14.59 -13.10 -5.75
N ALA A 54 -15.21 -11.93 -5.62
CA ALA A 54 -15.05 -10.82 -6.57
C ALA A 54 -13.63 -10.25 -6.61
N PHE A 55 -12.86 -10.37 -5.53
CA PHE A 55 -11.52 -9.79 -5.41
C PHE A 55 -10.40 -10.85 -5.48
N ALA A 56 -10.69 -12.10 -5.20
CA ALA A 56 -9.69 -13.15 -5.12
C ALA A 56 -8.80 -13.26 -6.38
N PRO A 57 -9.32 -13.19 -7.63
CA PRO A 57 -8.49 -13.25 -8.83
C PRO A 57 -7.53 -12.06 -8.93
N LEU A 58 -8.01 -10.83 -8.67
CA LEU A 58 -7.18 -9.63 -8.67
C LEU A 58 -6.07 -9.76 -7.62
N ILE A 59 -6.42 -10.14 -6.39
CA ILE A 59 -5.45 -10.22 -5.28
C ILE A 59 -4.39 -11.30 -5.57
N ALA A 60 -4.72 -12.38 -6.24
CA ALA A 60 -3.73 -13.36 -6.68
C ALA A 60 -2.70 -12.75 -7.66
N VAL A 61 -3.16 -11.92 -8.60
CA VAL A 61 -2.27 -11.19 -9.52
C VAL A 61 -1.38 -10.21 -8.75
N LEU A 62 -1.96 -9.42 -7.83
CA LEU A 62 -1.21 -8.45 -7.02
C LEU A 62 -0.16 -9.15 -6.13
N THR A 63 -0.49 -10.31 -5.58
CA THR A 63 0.46 -11.13 -4.78
C THR A 63 1.63 -11.62 -5.63
N GLY A 64 1.39 -12.08 -6.87
CA GLY A 64 2.46 -12.46 -7.79
C GLY A 64 3.42 -11.29 -8.10
N HIS A 65 2.91 -10.06 -8.21
CA HIS A 65 3.76 -8.88 -8.35
C HIS A 65 4.53 -8.54 -7.06
N ALA A 66 3.95 -8.80 -5.87
CA ALA A 66 4.66 -8.64 -4.61
C ALA A 66 5.84 -9.62 -4.49
N GLU A 67 5.66 -10.88 -4.90
CA GLU A 67 6.74 -11.87 -4.98
C GLU A 67 7.83 -11.44 -5.97
N ALA A 68 7.46 -10.99 -7.17
CA ALA A 68 8.41 -10.49 -8.16
C ALA A 68 9.20 -9.27 -7.65
N TYR A 69 8.55 -8.38 -6.91
CA TYR A 69 9.20 -7.24 -6.28
C TYR A 69 10.22 -7.69 -5.22
N LEU A 70 9.90 -8.67 -4.39
CA LEU A 70 10.84 -9.23 -3.41
C LEU A 70 12.07 -9.86 -4.11
N GLN A 71 11.86 -10.60 -5.20
CA GLN A 71 12.97 -11.14 -6.00
C GLN A 71 13.87 -10.05 -6.56
N GLN A 72 13.31 -8.93 -7.06
CA GLN A 72 14.09 -7.79 -7.52
C GLN A 72 14.87 -7.12 -6.39
N LEU A 73 14.38 -7.17 -5.15
CA LEU A 73 15.12 -6.71 -3.97
C LEU A 73 16.19 -7.71 -3.50
N GLY A 74 16.31 -8.87 -4.13
CA GLY A 74 17.33 -9.89 -3.83
C GLY A 74 16.88 -10.96 -2.82
N PHE A 75 15.59 -11.02 -2.46
CA PHE A 75 15.09 -12.11 -1.61
C PHE A 75 15.05 -13.43 -2.38
N ASP A 76 15.53 -14.48 -1.75
CA ASP A 76 15.40 -15.85 -2.21
C ASP A 76 14.05 -16.42 -1.71
N LEU A 77 13.06 -16.50 -2.61
CA LEU A 77 11.71 -16.96 -2.27
C LEU A 77 11.67 -18.47 -1.88
N SER A 78 12.73 -19.23 -2.09
CA SER A 78 12.81 -20.59 -1.54
C SER A 78 13.07 -20.61 -0.03
N ARG A 79 13.53 -19.50 0.53
CA ARG A 79 13.93 -19.34 1.94
C ARG A 79 13.01 -18.43 2.75
N VAL A 80 12.12 -17.70 2.09
CA VAL A 80 11.15 -16.81 2.73
C VAL A 80 9.73 -17.20 2.32
N ALA A 81 8.78 -17.04 3.23
CA ALA A 81 7.37 -17.18 2.95
C ALA A 81 6.71 -15.78 3.02
N LEU A 82 5.94 -15.45 2.00
CA LEU A 82 5.14 -14.22 1.96
C LEU A 82 3.72 -14.54 2.43
N HIS A 83 3.25 -13.82 3.44
CA HIS A 83 1.92 -13.98 4.01
C HIS A 83 1.12 -12.70 3.82
N LEU A 84 -0.05 -12.79 3.18
CA LEU A 84 -1.01 -11.70 3.15
C LEU A 84 -1.70 -11.64 4.52
N GLN A 85 -1.45 -10.57 5.28
CA GLN A 85 -2.02 -10.36 6.62
C GLN A 85 -3.39 -9.71 6.55
N ARG A 86 -3.49 -8.59 5.84
CA ARG A 86 -4.69 -7.77 5.72
C ARG A 86 -4.84 -7.28 4.29
N CYS A 87 -6.08 -7.14 3.87
CA CYS A 87 -6.44 -6.59 2.58
C CYS A 87 -7.75 -5.83 2.72
N TRP A 88 -7.71 -4.50 2.57
CA TRP A 88 -8.86 -3.65 2.83
C TRP A 88 -8.99 -2.51 1.81
N PRO A 89 -10.23 -2.06 1.54
CA PRO A 89 -10.48 -0.93 0.67
C PRO A 89 -10.26 0.39 1.40
N VAL A 90 -9.88 1.41 0.64
CA VAL A 90 -9.84 2.81 1.08
C VAL A 90 -10.58 3.65 0.04
N LEU A 91 -11.65 4.33 0.49
CA LEU A 91 -12.50 5.17 -0.34
C LEU A 91 -12.45 6.61 0.18
N SER A 92 -12.10 7.55 -0.71
CA SER A 92 -11.99 8.98 -0.36
C SER A 92 -12.94 9.81 -1.18
N GLU A 93 -13.85 10.51 -0.51
CA GLU A 93 -14.65 11.60 -1.08
C GLU A 93 -13.85 12.89 -1.14
N GLU A 94 -14.44 13.93 -1.74
CA GLU A 94 -13.87 15.27 -1.79
C GLU A 94 -13.41 15.75 -0.40
N GLY A 95 -12.21 16.29 -0.33
CA GLY A 95 -11.59 16.82 0.89
C GLY A 95 -11.06 15.78 1.87
N GLN A 96 -11.39 14.51 1.71
CA GLN A 96 -10.97 13.45 2.64
C GLN A 96 -9.51 13.07 2.45
N VAL A 97 -8.87 12.71 3.57
CA VAL A 97 -7.44 12.36 3.67
C VAL A 97 -7.23 11.04 4.41
N VAL A 98 -6.02 10.47 4.27
CA VAL A 98 -5.46 9.54 5.25
C VAL A 98 -4.23 10.18 5.86
N GLY A 99 -4.21 10.34 7.18
CA GLY A 99 -3.12 10.96 7.90
C GLY A 99 -1.78 10.22 7.72
N ARG A 100 -0.67 10.91 7.99
CA ARG A 100 0.67 10.31 7.91
C ARG A 100 0.82 9.18 8.92
N HIS A 101 1.20 7.99 8.44
CA HIS A 101 1.37 6.78 9.24
C HIS A 101 2.32 5.79 8.53
N HIS A 102 2.61 4.68 9.19
CA HIS A 102 3.25 3.49 8.63
C HIS A 102 2.62 2.22 9.24
N HIS A 103 2.98 1.04 8.74
CA HIS A 103 2.42 -0.23 9.22
C HIS A 103 3.47 -1.04 9.97
N PRO A 104 3.58 -0.89 11.32
CA PRO A 104 4.67 -1.47 12.11
C PRO A 104 4.62 -3.00 12.23
N ASN A 105 3.48 -3.61 11.93
CA ASN A 105 3.25 -5.05 12.02
C ASN A 105 3.31 -5.77 10.66
N ALA A 106 3.75 -5.09 9.61
CA ALA A 106 3.94 -5.64 8.27
C ALA A 106 5.35 -5.33 7.76
N HIS A 107 5.79 -6.05 6.72
CA HIS A 107 7.10 -5.85 6.09
C HIS A 107 6.99 -5.18 4.73
N LEU A 108 5.94 -5.51 3.97
CA LEU A 108 5.67 -4.98 2.64
C LEU A 108 4.22 -4.51 2.59
N SER A 109 4.01 -3.29 2.13
CA SER A 109 2.69 -2.74 1.83
C SER A 109 2.51 -2.60 0.33
N ALA A 110 1.28 -2.85 -0.14
CA ALA A 110 0.88 -2.62 -1.51
C ALA A 110 -0.38 -1.76 -1.55
N ILE A 111 -0.46 -0.88 -2.55
CA ILE A 111 -1.66 -0.10 -2.86
C ILE A 111 -1.99 -0.30 -4.33
N TYR A 112 -3.22 -0.71 -4.61
CA TYR A 112 -3.76 -0.83 -5.96
C TYR A 112 -4.90 0.17 -6.14
N TYR A 113 -4.94 0.87 -7.28
CA TYR A 113 -5.97 1.84 -7.61
C TYR A 113 -6.97 1.27 -8.61
N PHE A 114 -8.26 1.28 -8.24
CA PHE A 114 -9.34 0.89 -9.16
C PHE A 114 -9.67 1.98 -10.16
N ASN A 115 -9.46 3.25 -9.79
CA ASN A 115 -9.70 4.43 -10.60
C ASN A 115 -8.61 5.48 -10.42
N GLY A 116 -8.76 6.62 -11.06
CA GLY A 116 -7.82 7.73 -11.12
C GLY A 116 -7.28 7.93 -12.54
N ASP A 117 -7.04 9.18 -12.89
CA ASP A 117 -6.62 9.63 -14.23
C ASP A 117 -5.12 9.94 -14.33
N GLY A 118 -4.39 9.82 -13.23
CA GLY A 118 -2.97 10.16 -13.13
C GLY A 118 -2.69 11.66 -12.97
N SER A 119 -3.70 12.52 -12.89
CA SER A 119 -3.52 13.97 -12.68
C SER A 119 -3.10 14.32 -11.25
N GLY A 120 -3.47 13.47 -10.28
CA GLY A 120 -3.30 13.71 -8.85
C GLY A 120 -4.44 14.47 -8.18
N ARG A 121 -5.45 14.91 -8.91
CA ARG A 121 -6.62 15.62 -8.36
C ARG A 121 -7.40 14.77 -7.35
N SER A 122 -7.49 13.47 -7.56
CA SER A 122 -8.13 12.54 -6.62
C SER A 122 -7.30 12.21 -5.37
N GLY A 123 -6.24 12.97 -5.09
CA GLY A 123 -5.38 12.85 -3.91
C GLY A 123 -4.21 11.89 -4.11
N CYS A 124 -2.99 12.45 -4.15
CA CYS A 124 -1.76 11.67 -4.28
C CYS A 124 -1.46 10.85 -3.03
N LEU A 125 -0.85 9.67 -3.23
CA LEU A 125 -0.10 9.01 -2.16
C LEU A 125 1.21 9.75 -1.96
N ARG A 126 1.44 10.29 -0.77
CA ARG A 126 2.69 10.92 -0.36
C ARG A 126 3.52 9.95 0.45
N LEU A 127 4.77 9.75 0.04
CA LEU A 127 5.74 8.86 0.67
C LEU A 127 6.92 9.67 1.18
N TRP A 128 7.32 9.45 2.45
CA TRP A 128 8.51 10.10 3.03
C TRP A 128 9.65 9.10 3.11
N PRO A 129 10.70 9.22 2.26
CA PRO A 129 11.88 8.40 2.42
C PRO A 129 12.54 8.68 3.77
N GLN A 130 13.10 7.65 4.39
CA GLN A 130 13.78 7.77 5.69
C GLN A 130 15.01 8.69 5.63
N ARG A 131 15.59 8.86 4.43
CA ARG A 131 16.71 9.77 4.17
C ARG A 131 16.42 10.57 2.91
N GLN A 132 16.90 11.82 2.90
CA GLN A 132 16.88 12.61 1.68
C GLN A 132 17.73 11.94 0.60
N LEU A 133 17.27 12.01 -0.65
CA LEU A 133 18.03 11.47 -1.79
C LEU A 133 19.38 12.19 -1.97
N ASN A 134 19.46 13.45 -1.57
CA ASN A 134 20.68 14.24 -1.62
C ASN A 134 21.30 14.34 -0.21
N GLU A 135 22.28 13.48 0.08
CA GLU A 135 23.00 13.45 1.35
C GLU A 135 24.36 14.18 1.28
N LEU A 136 24.62 14.97 0.24
CA LEU A 136 25.90 15.70 0.10
C LEU A 136 26.10 16.70 1.26
N VAL A 137 25.01 17.32 1.71
CA VAL A 137 25.00 18.13 2.91
C VAL A 137 23.83 17.70 3.79
N PRO A 138 24.05 16.82 4.77
CA PRO A 138 22.99 16.32 5.64
C PRO A 138 22.22 17.45 6.33
N GLY A 139 20.89 17.37 6.29
CA GLY A 139 20.00 18.35 6.94
C GLY A 139 19.81 19.66 6.17
N MET A 140 20.38 19.84 4.99
CA MET A 140 20.13 21.00 4.16
C MET A 140 18.70 20.95 3.63
N ALA A 141 17.87 21.92 4.01
CA ALA A 141 16.51 22.06 3.53
C ALA A 141 16.44 22.84 2.22
N VAL A 142 15.42 22.56 1.42
CA VAL A 142 15.04 23.37 0.26
C VAL A 142 14.41 24.68 0.74
N GLY A 143 14.75 25.78 0.12
CA GLY A 143 14.21 27.10 0.46
C GLY A 143 15.10 27.94 1.38
N HIS A 144 14.52 28.92 2.07
CA HIS A 144 15.23 29.83 2.99
C HIS A 144 16.41 30.58 2.37
N GLU A 145 16.30 30.96 1.09
CA GLU A 145 17.38 31.64 0.34
C GLU A 145 18.70 30.84 0.28
N GLY A 146 18.61 29.53 0.59
CA GLY A 146 19.75 28.63 0.53
C GLY A 146 20.09 28.19 -0.90
N PRO A 147 21.25 27.55 -1.10
CA PRO A 147 21.72 27.14 -2.43
C PRO A 147 20.95 25.97 -3.01
N LEU A 148 20.05 25.31 -2.26
CA LEU A 148 19.31 24.14 -2.67
C LEU A 148 17.93 24.52 -3.20
N ALA A 149 17.73 24.43 -4.51
CA ALA A 149 16.44 24.60 -5.15
C ALA A 149 15.62 23.31 -5.10
N ALA A 150 14.28 23.45 -5.19
CA ALA A 150 13.39 22.32 -5.28
C ALA A 150 13.68 21.48 -6.55
N SER A 151 13.88 20.20 -6.38
CA SER A 151 14.06 19.23 -7.45
C SER A 151 13.56 17.84 -6.98
N PRO A 152 13.31 16.89 -7.88
CA PRO A 152 12.98 15.51 -7.47
C PRO A 152 14.05 14.87 -6.58
N TRP A 153 15.31 15.32 -6.69
CA TRP A 153 16.44 14.81 -5.92
C TRP A 153 16.61 15.45 -4.54
N SER A 154 15.96 16.59 -4.31
CA SER A 154 16.00 17.32 -3.03
C SER A 154 14.66 17.33 -2.31
N ALA A 155 13.61 16.77 -2.92
CA ALA A 155 12.29 16.70 -2.31
C ALA A 155 12.31 15.79 -1.07
N PRO A 156 11.74 16.24 0.06
CA PRO A 156 11.66 15.43 1.28
C PRO A 156 10.57 14.36 1.20
N TRP A 157 9.76 14.34 0.14
CA TRP A 157 8.72 13.34 -0.12
C TRP A 157 8.59 13.08 -1.62
N LEU A 158 7.89 12.00 -1.94
CA LEU A 158 7.47 11.64 -3.29
C LEU A 158 5.94 11.56 -3.33
N ASP A 159 5.32 12.28 -4.25
CA ASP A 159 3.89 12.18 -4.53
C ASP A 159 3.66 11.28 -5.73
N VAL A 160 2.75 10.31 -5.57
CA VAL A 160 2.33 9.40 -6.65
C VAL A 160 0.84 9.59 -6.90
N ALA A 161 0.51 10.04 -8.09
CA ALA A 161 -0.87 10.24 -8.52
C ALA A 161 -1.61 8.90 -8.70
N PRO A 162 -2.86 8.78 -8.23
CA PRO A 162 -3.71 7.63 -8.50
C PRO A 162 -3.95 7.49 -10.00
N GLN A 163 -3.82 6.27 -10.50
CA GLN A 163 -4.12 5.92 -11.88
C GLN A 163 -4.79 4.53 -11.88
N ALA A 164 -5.88 4.38 -12.63
CA ALA A 164 -6.56 3.09 -12.76
C ALA A 164 -5.57 1.98 -13.17
N GLY A 165 -5.57 0.87 -12.44
CA GLY A 165 -4.67 -0.26 -12.66
C GLY A 165 -3.24 -0.10 -12.10
N LEU A 166 -2.91 1.02 -11.47
CA LEU A 166 -1.60 1.23 -10.86
C LEU A 166 -1.48 0.43 -9.56
N LEU A 167 -0.44 -0.39 -9.46
CA LEU A 167 0.01 -1.06 -8.24
C LEU A 167 1.31 -0.43 -7.76
N LEU A 168 1.34 -0.06 -6.49
CA LEU A 168 2.54 0.39 -5.77
C LEU A 168 2.93 -0.64 -4.72
N LEU A 169 4.24 -0.86 -4.55
CA LEU A 169 4.83 -1.78 -3.58
C LEU A 169 5.96 -1.06 -2.85
N PHE A 170 5.94 -1.05 -1.52
CA PHE A 170 6.95 -0.35 -0.71
C PHE A 170 7.09 -0.97 0.68
N PRO A 171 8.25 -0.79 1.34
CA PRO A 171 8.44 -1.25 2.72
C PRO A 171 7.39 -0.65 3.66
N SER A 172 6.73 -1.47 4.46
CA SER A 172 5.64 -1.05 5.36
C SER A 172 6.06 -0.02 6.42
N CYS A 173 7.36 0.02 6.76
CA CYS A 173 7.93 1.01 7.68
C CYS A 173 8.07 2.42 7.08
N LEU A 174 7.75 2.58 5.79
CA LEU A 174 7.81 3.88 5.12
C LEU A 174 6.60 4.73 5.51
N ASP A 175 6.85 5.90 6.08
CA ASP A 175 5.80 6.86 6.37
C ASP A 175 5.11 7.29 5.08
N HIS A 176 3.78 7.26 5.10
CA HIS A 176 2.97 7.66 3.96
C HIS A 176 1.64 8.29 4.41
N ALA A 177 1.05 9.03 3.51
CA ALA A 177 -0.26 9.67 3.69
C ALA A 177 -1.00 9.73 2.35
N VAL A 178 -2.30 9.93 2.41
CA VAL A 178 -3.11 10.24 1.25
C VAL A 178 -3.53 11.71 1.35
N LEU A 179 -3.15 12.48 0.33
CA LEU A 179 -3.53 13.89 0.21
C LEU A 179 -5.03 14.03 -0.07
N PRO A 180 -5.61 15.21 0.18
CA PRO A 180 -7.02 15.45 -0.08
C PRO A 180 -7.42 15.06 -1.50
N ASN A 181 -8.58 14.43 -1.64
CA ASN A 181 -9.25 14.30 -2.92
C ASN A 181 -9.84 15.68 -3.28
N GLU A 182 -9.34 16.29 -4.34
CA GLU A 182 -9.80 17.60 -4.83
C GLU A 182 -10.82 17.47 -5.98
N ASP A 183 -11.24 16.22 -6.29
CA ASP A 183 -12.22 15.95 -7.34
C ASP A 183 -13.60 15.66 -6.72
N PRO A 184 -14.57 16.58 -6.86
CA PRO A 184 -15.91 16.40 -6.28
C PRO A 184 -16.72 15.31 -6.99
N ASP A 185 -16.34 14.96 -8.21
CA ASP A 185 -17.07 14.01 -9.06
C ASP A 185 -16.48 12.60 -9.02
N ASP A 186 -15.27 12.43 -8.46
CA ASP A 186 -14.56 11.15 -8.42
C ASP A 186 -14.34 10.65 -6.98
N LEU A 187 -15.03 9.57 -6.61
CA LEU A 187 -14.71 8.82 -5.41
C LEU A 187 -13.45 8.00 -5.65
N ARG A 188 -12.32 8.39 -5.05
CA ARG A 188 -11.08 7.62 -5.16
C ARG A 188 -11.22 6.27 -4.48
N CYS A 189 -11.05 5.19 -5.23
CA CYS A 189 -11.11 3.82 -4.76
C CYS A 189 -9.76 3.14 -4.88
N SER A 190 -9.23 2.66 -3.77
CA SER A 190 -7.99 1.89 -3.71
C SER A 190 -8.11 0.68 -2.80
N LEU A 191 -7.22 -0.28 -3.00
CA LEU A 191 -7.05 -1.47 -2.19
C LEU A 191 -5.69 -1.39 -1.52
N SER A 192 -5.67 -1.51 -0.21
CA SER A 192 -4.43 -1.63 0.58
C SER A 192 -4.22 -3.07 1.00
N ILE A 193 -2.97 -3.55 0.93
CA ILE A 193 -2.57 -4.90 1.30
C ILE A 193 -1.32 -4.83 2.16
N ASP A 194 -1.33 -5.54 3.27
CA ASP A 194 -0.16 -5.76 4.13
C ASP A 194 0.33 -7.20 4.03
N PHE A 195 1.62 -7.34 3.84
CA PHE A 195 2.30 -8.62 3.80
C PHE A 195 3.35 -8.74 4.92
N ALA A 196 3.43 -9.94 5.50
CA ALA A 196 4.53 -10.32 6.39
C ALA A 196 5.46 -11.32 5.71
N LEU A 197 6.75 -11.17 5.96
CA LEU A 197 7.78 -12.13 5.60
C LEU A 197 8.13 -12.98 6.82
N THR A 198 8.17 -14.29 6.63
CA THR A 198 8.65 -15.24 7.64
C THR A 198 9.63 -16.21 7.00
N ALA A 199 10.28 -17.01 7.82
CA ALA A 199 10.93 -18.22 7.32
C ALA A 199 9.89 -19.14 6.67
N THR A 200 10.32 -19.96 5.71
CA THR A 200 9.51 -21.09 5.22
C THR A 200 9.26 -22.08 6.35
N LEU A 201 8.25 -22.93 6.21
CA LEU A 201 7.99 -23.98 7.20
C LEU A 201 9.24 -24.86 7.35
N ALA A 202 9.85 -24.81 8.53
CA ALA A 202 11.01 -25.62 8.83
C ALA A 202 10.63 -27.11 8.78
N ARG A 203 11.46 -27.92 8.09
CA ARG A 203 11.38 -29.37 8.21
C ARG A 203 11.87 -29.79 9.60
N ASP A 204 11.42 -30.90 10.09
CA ASP A 204 11.81 -31.42 11.40
C ASP A 204 13.33 -31.35 11.59
N GLY A 205 13.75 -30.71 12.68
CA GLY A 205 15.16 -30.53 13.05
C GLY A 205 15.93 -29.42 12.33
N ALA A 206 15.31 -28.68 11.39
CA ALA A 206 15.93 -27.52 10.75
C ALA A 206 15.68 -26.24 11.55
N SER A 207 16.70 -25.41 11.75
CA SER A 207 16.55 -24.07 12.30
C SER A 207 15.99 -23.11 11.24
N PRO A 208 15.07 -22.20 11.62
CA PRO A 208 14.65 -21.14 10.73
C PRO A 208 15.86 -20.22 10.38
N PRO A 209 15.87 -19.54 9.24
CA PRO A 209 16.88 -18.53 8.94
C PRO A 209 16.96 -17.49 10.04
N GLU A 210 18.16 -17.07 10.41
CA GLU A 210 18.38 -15.97 11.34
C GLU A 210 17.67 -14.71 10.83
N TYR A 211 17.18 -13.87 11.72
CA TYR A 211 16.50 -12.58 11.48
C TYR A 211 15.10 -12.66 10.87
N LEU A 212 14.57 -13.83 10.59
CA LEU A 212 13.18 -14.01 10.18
C LEU A 212 12.38 -14.70 11.28
N ALA A 213 11.15 -14.25 11.50
CA ALA A 213 10.23 -14.97 12.37
C ALA A 213 9.97 -16.38 11.80
N PRO A 214 9.80 -17.40 12.64
CA PRO A 214 9.35 -18.73 12.21
C PRO A 214 8.03 -18.63 11.43
N HIS A 215 7.74 -19.65 10.61
CA HIS A 215 6.45 -19.74 9.93
C HIS A 215 5.28 -19.65 10.94
N PRO A 216 4.17 -18.93 10.66
CA PRO A 216 3.09 -18.71 11.62
C PRO A 216 2.46 -19.98 12.20
N SER A 217 2.47 -21.09 11.44
CA SER A 217 1.98 -22.39 11.94
C SER A 217 2.83 -22.99 13.05
N GLN A 218 4.00 -22.42 13.34
CA GLN A 218 4.91 -22.82 14.40
C GLN A 218 4.80 -21.91 15.65
N TRP A 219 3.92 -20.91 15.61
CA TRP A 219 3.70 -20.00 16.73
C TRP A 219 2.75 -20.66 17.74
N GLN A 220 2.93 -20.33 19.01
CA GLN A 220 2.06 -20.77 20.10
C GLN A 220 1.29 -19.58 20.65
N GLU A 221 -0.04 -19.71 20.68
CA GLU A 221 -0.90 -18.79 21.43
C GLU A 221 -0.74 -19.09 22.94
N LEU A 222 -0.63 -18.03 23.75
CA LEU A 222 -0.42 -18.10 25.19
C LEU A 222 -1.70 -17.77 25.96
#